data_47a60966faf4e224b12583ee6cdf78ea
#
_entry.id   47a60966faf4e224b12583ee6cdf78ea
#
_cell.length_a   1.000
_cell.length_b   1.000
_cell.length_c   1.000
_cell.angle_alpha   90.00
_cell.angle_beta   90.00
_cell.angle_gamma   90.00
#
_symmetry.space_group_name_H-M   'P 1'
#
loop_
_entity.id
_entity.type
_entity.pdbx_description
1 polymer ?
#
loop_
_entity_poly.entity_id
_entity_poly.type
_entity_poly.pdbx_seq_one_letter_code
_entity_poly.pdbx_strand_id
1 'polypeptide(L)'
;MASHDVLMAELYMARTCKWGILRVVGGDVWNHSGDVLITPANNRLSGREGLDAQIHGKAGEELTQVTRNICLEMRKINAPPCAVTHNVVTEPFALSSNFKHIIHVVGPDCRRPNQDEARRELLPQTYDNLFETLAEMKDVSTVIS
;
A
#
# COMPACT_ATOMS: atom_id res chain seq x y z
N MET A 1 -9.31 -21.72 7.10
CA MET A 1 -8.84 -21.12 8.38
C MET A 1 -8.68 -19.61 8.31
N ALA A 2 -8.36 -19.04 7.13
CA ALA A 2 -8.34 -17.59 6.93
C ALA A 2 -9.68 -16.92 7.30
N SER A 3 -10.81 -17.58 7.03
CA SER A 3 -12.16 -17.09 7.39
C SER A 3 -12.38 -16.97 8.91
N HIS A 4 -11.71 -17.79 9.72
CA HIS A 4 -11.83 -17.73 11.17
C HIS A 4 -11.14 -16.51 11.76
N ASP A 5 -9.93 -16.17 11.26
CA ASP A 5 -9.17 -14.99 11.69
C ASP A 5 -9.91 -13.70 11.33
N VAL A 6 -10.53 -13.64 10.14
CA VAL A 6 -11.35 -12.51 9.72
C VAL A 6 -12.58 -12.34 10.62
N LEU A 7 -13.22 -13.44 11.04
CA LEU A 7 -14.37 -13.40 11.95
C LEU A 7 -14.00 -12.95 13.37
N MET A 8 -12.77 -13.16 13.79
CA MET A 8 -12.26 -12.75 15.10
C MET A 8 -11.68 -11.35 15.11
N ALA A 9 -11.51 -10.70 13.94
CA ALA A 9 -11.06 -9.32 13.87
C ALA A 9 -12.13 -8.39 14.45
N GLU A 10 -11.69 -7.43 15.28
CA GLU A 10 -12.59 -6.44 15.86
C GLU A 10 -13.08 -5.48 14.77
N LEU A 11 -14.39 -5.45 14.55
CA LEU A 11 -15.02 -4.56 13.58
C LEU A 11 -15.47 -3.28 14.27
N TYR A 12 -14.87 -2.15 13.90
CA TYR A 12 -15.22 -0.84 14.45
C TYR A 12 -16.29 -0.12 13.62
N MET A 13 -16.29 -0.31 12.30
CA MET A 13 -17.21 0.35 11.40
C MET A 13 -17.39 -0.47 10.13
N ALA A 14 -18.60 -0.47 9.59
CA ALA A 14 -18.89 -0.93 8.24
C ALA A 14 -19.78 0.09 7.55
N ARG A 15 -19.46 0.45 6.31
CA ARG A 15 -20.23 1.40 5.51
C ARG A 15 -20.42 0.87 4.10
N THR A 16 -21.66 0.79 3.65
CA THR A 16 -21.97 0.46 2.26
C THR A 16 -21.68 1.66 1.37
N CYS A 17 -20.87 1.45 0.36
CA CYS A 17 -20.55 2.42 -0.67
C CYS A 17 -21.19 1.99 -2.00
N LYS A 18 -21.15 2.85 -3.01
CA LYS A 18 -21.76 2.57 -4.31
C LYS A 18 -21.30 1.24 -4.94
N TRP A 19 -20.05 0.87 -4.76
CA TRP A 19 -19.44 -0.28 -5.42
C TRP A 19 -18.88 -1.33 -4.45
N GLY A 20 -19.21 -1.24 -3.17
CA GLY A 20 -18.69 -2.19 -2.20
C GLY A 20 -18.93 -1.78 -0.77
N ILE A 21 -18.17 -2.38 0.13
CA ILE A 21 -18.26 -2.12 1.55
C ILE A 21 -16.91 -1.67 2.07
N LEU A 22 -16.88 -0.53 2.76
CA LEU A 22 -15.73 -0.09 3.55
C LEU A 22 -15.88 -0.62 4.98
N ARG A 23 -14.85 -1.29 5.49
CA ARG A 23 -14.77 -1.74 6.88
C ARG A 23 -13.54 -1.17 7.56
N VAL A 24 -13.70 -0.76 8.81
CA VAL A 24 -12.58 -0.43 9.69
C VAL A 24 -12.48 -1.54 10.73
N VAL A 25 -11.36 -2.24 10.72
CA VAL A 25 -11.12 -3.42 11.54
C VAL A 25 -9.83 -3.28 12.34
N GLY A 26 -9.76 -3.96 13.50
CA GLY A 26 -8.53 -4.04 14.28
C GLY A 26 -7.61 -5.14 13.80
N GLY A 27 -6.35 -5.03 14.17
CA GLY A 27 -5.33 -6.03 13.92
C GLY A 27 -4.20 -5.54 13.03
N ASP A 28 -3.23 -6.41 12.83
CA ASP A 28 -2.11 -6.17 11.93
C ASP A 28 -2.53 -6.45 10.48
N VAL A 29 -2.21 -5.52 9.57
CA VAL A 29 -2.64 -5.61 8.16
C VAL A 29 -2.17 -6.88 7.47
N TRP A 30 -0.98 -7.38 7.81
CA TRP A 30 -0.41 -8.60 7.22
C TRP A 30 -1.09 -9.90 7.69
N ASN A 31 -1.90 -9.84 8.74
CA ASN A 31 -2.69 -10.97 9.24
C ASN A 31 -4.07 -11.08 8.57
N HIS A 32 -4.49 -10.07 7.84
CA HIS A 32 -5.70 -10.12 7.04
C HIS A 32 -5.42 -10.79 5.69
N SER A 33 -6.47 -11.13 4.98
CA SER A 33 -6.40 -11.70 3.64
C SER A 33 -7.20 -10.87 2.66
N GLY A 34 -6.65 -10.68 1.48
CA GLY A 34 -7.27 -9.95 0.39
C GLY A 34 -6.48 -10.12 -0.89
N ASP A 35 -6.91 -9.48 -1.95
CA ASP A 35 -6.18 -9.53 -3.22
C ASP A 35 -4.97 -8.60 -3.20
N VAL A 36 -5.12 -7.44 -2.58
CA VAL A 36 -4.10 -6.39 -2.55
C VAL A 36 -3.87 -5.91 -1.13
N LEU A 37 -2.61 -5.81 -0.75
CA LEU A 37 -2.16 -5.10 0.45
C LEU A 37 -1.56 -3.77 0.03
N ILE A 38 -2.05 -2.67 0.60
CA ILE A 38 -1.51 -1.33 0.38
C ILE A 38 -0.55 -0.98 1.51
N THR A 39 0.64 -0.48 1.17
CA THR A 39 1.63 0.00 2.12
C THR A 39 1.97 1.48 1.87
N PRO A 40 2.03 2.30 2.94
CA PRO A 40 2.44 3.71 2.81
C PRO A 40 3.96 3.79 2.67
N ALA A 41 4.42 4.03 1.46
CA ALA A 41 5.84 4.09 1.12
C ALA A 41 6.35 5.52 1.06
N ASN A 42 7.68 5.70 1.14
CA ASN A 42 8.34 6.95 0.78
C ASN A 42 8.78 6.94 -0.69
N ASN A 43 9.16 8.10 -1.22
CA ASN A 43 9.54 8.23 -2.64
C ASN A 43 10.82 7.48 -3.02
N ARG A 44 11.57 6.98 -2.04
CA ARG A 44 12.76 6.14 -2.24
C ARG A 44 12.44 4.65 -2.19
N LEU A 45 11.21 4.27 -1.84
CA LEU A 45 10.79 2.88 -1.62
C LEU A 45 11.71 2.14 -0.64
N SER A 46 12.19 2.83 0.39
CA SER A 46 13.25 2.31 1.27
C SER A 46 12.78 1.18 2.19
N GLY A 47 11.49 1.12 2.53
CA GLY A 47 10.94 0.13 3.45
C GLY A 47 11.55 0.20 4.85
N ARG A 48 11.95 1.39 5.33
CA ARG A 48 12.67 1.56 6.59
C ARG A 48 11.87 2.27 7.67
N GLU A 49 10.70 2.78 7.36
CA GLU A 49 9.91 3.59 8.30
C GLU A 49 8.51 3.03 8.50
N GLY A 50 8.02 3.11 9.73
CA GLY A 50 6.63 2.87 10.11
C GLY A 50 6.07 1.52 9.67
N LEU A 51 4.84 1.54 9.20
CA LEU A 51 4.13 0.34 8.74
C LEU A 51 4.84 -0.30 7.53
N ASP A 52 5.39 0.50 6.63
CA ASP A 52 6.11 -0.01 5.46
C ASP A 52 7.30 -0.88 5.84
N ALA A 53 8.05 -0.51 6.88
CA ALA A 53 9.14 -1.32 7.41
C ALA A 53 8.66 -2.68 7.94
N GLN A 54 7.51 -2.72 8.58
CA GLN A 54 6.93 -3.95 9.10
C GLN A 54 6.45 -4.85 7.96
N ILE A 55 5.82 -4.30 6.95
CA ILE A 55 5.38 -5.04 5.75
C ILE A 55 6.58 -5.59 5.00
N HIS A 56 7.64 -4.81 4.80
CA HIS A 56 8.90 -5.30 4.20
C HIS A 56 9.49 -6.45 5.00
N GLY A 57 9.51 -6.35 6.33
CA GLY A 57 9.98 -7.42 7.21
C GLY A 57 9.17 -8.72 7.06
N LYS A 58 7.86 -8.62 6.90
CA LYS A 58 6.97 -9.77 6.71
C LYS A 58 7.02 -10.35 5.30
N ALA A 59 7.16 -9.50 4.28
CA ALA A 59 7.28 -9.93 2.89
C ALA A 59 8.64 -10.57 2.57
N GLY A 60 9.69 -10.20 3.30
CA GLY A 60 11.01 -10.80 3.21
C GLY A 60 11.99 -10.05 2.33
N GLU A 61 13.21 -10.56 2.27
CA GLU A 61 14.34 -9.92 1.58
C GLU A 61 14.10 -9.73 0.07
N GLU A 62 13.32 -10.60 -0.56
CA GLU A 62 13.02 -10.50 -1.99
C GLU A 62 12.31 -9.19 -2.33
N LEU A 63 11.38 -8.72 -1.48
CA LEU A 63 10.73 -7.42 -1.67
C LEU A 63 11.74 -6.28 -1.59
N THR A 64 12.61 -6.31 -0.59
CA THR A 64 13.67 -5.31 -0.42
C THR A 64 14.60 -5.28 -1.63
N GLN A 65 14.93 -6.43 -2.20
CA GLN A 65 15.75 -6.52 -3.40
C GLN A 65 15.05 -5.90 -4.62
N VAL A 66 13.76 -6.17 -4.80
CA VAL A 66 12.97 -5.59 -5.90
C VAL A 66 12.89 -4.07 -5.80
N THR A 67 12.57 -3.53 -4.63
CA THR A 67 12.50 -2.07 -4.44
C THR A 67 13.86 -1.42 -4.61
N ARG A 68 14.93 -2.06 -4.17
CA ARG A 68 16.31 -1.61 -4.40
C ARG A 68 16.65 -1.56 -5.89
N ASN A 69 16.25 -2.55 -6.67
CA ASN A 69 16.47 -2.59 -8.11
C ASN A 69 15.72 -1.44 -8.81
N ILE A 70 14.48 -1.15 -8.41
CA ILE A 70 13.73 0.00 -8.91
C ILE A 70 14.52 1.30 -8.63
N CYS A 71 15.05 1.46 -7.42
CA CYS A 71 15.88 2.61 -7.05
C CYS A 71 17.11 2.76 -7.98
N LEU A 72 17.79 1.67 -8.29
CA LEU A 72 18.96 1.67 -9.14
C LEU A 72 18.61 2.05 -10.58
N GLU A 73 17.53 1.51 -11.12
CA GLU A 73 17.09 1.83 -12.48
C GLU A 73 16.66 3.30 -12.62
N MET A 74 15.87 3.80 -11.67
CA MET A 74 15.40 5.18 -11.70
C MET A 74 16.54 6.19 -11.48
N ARG A 75 17.59 5.82 -10.74
CA ARG A 75 18.79 6.64 -10.58
C ARG A 75 19.49 6.90 -11.90
N LYS A 76 19.49 5.95 -12.83
CA LYS A 76 20.11 6.10 -14.15
C LYS A 76 19.49 7.26 -14.95
N ILE A 77 18.22 7.55 -14.74
CA ILE A 77 17.50 8.65 -15.40
C ILE A 77 17.29 9.86 -14.47
N ASN A 78 17.98 9.89 -13.35
CA ASN A 78 17.91 10.96 -12.33
C ASN A 78 16.47 11.24 -11.85
N ALA A 79 15.68 10.19 -11.65
CA ALA A 79 14.31 10.26 -11.18
C ALA A 79 14.14 9.56 -9.81
N PRO A 80 13.16 9.96 -8.98
CA PRO A 80 12.84 9.23 -7.75
C PRO A 80 12.30 7.84 -8.11
N PRO A 81 12.54 6.82 -7.26
CA PRO A 81 11.99 5.48 -7.45
C PRO A 81 10.47 5.45 -7.61
N CYS A 82 9.77 6.25 -6.82
CA CYS A 82 8.34 6.48 -6.96
C CYS A 82 8.03 7.91 -6.56
N ALA A 83 7.54 8.71 -7.47
CA ALA A 83 7.21 10.11 -7.20
C ALA A 83 6.03 10.22 -6.24
N VAL A 84 5.95 11.33 -5.50
CA VAL A 84 4.80 11.67 -4.67
C VAL A 84 3.52 11.63 -5.51
N THR A 85 2.45 11.10 -4.97
CA THR A 85 1.15 10.79 -5.57
C THR A 85 1.10 9.50 -6.41
N HIS A 86 2.24 8.93 -6.72
CA HIS A 86 2.34 7.70 -7.54
C HIS A 86 2.38 6.45 -6.68
N ASN A 87 2.29 5.31 -7.32
CA ASN A 87 2.37 4.01 -6.68
C ASN A 87 3.12 2.99 -7.54
N VAL A 88 3.59 1.94 -6.90
CA VAL A 88 4.29 0.81 -7.55
C VAL A 88 3.66 -0.48 -7.08
N VAL A 89 3.37 -1.39 -8.01
CA VAL A 89 2.85 -2.73 -7.73
C VAL A 89 4.00 -3.73 -7.71
N THR A 90 4.04 -4.55 -6.67
CA THR A 90 5.02 -5.64 -6.55
C THR A 90 4.31 -6.96 -6.22
N GLU A 91 5.05 -8.06 -6.37
CA GLU A 91 4.66 -9.36 -5.84
C GLU A 91 4.64 -9.34 -4.30
N PRO A 92 3.84 -10.19 -3.65
CA PRO A 92 3.76 -10.24 -2.20
C PRO A 92 4.84 -11.09 -1.53
N PHE A 93 5.60 -11.87 -2.27
CA PHE A 93 6.68 -12.76 -1.79
C PHE A 93 6.24 -13.63 -0.61
N ALA A 94 6.83 -13.46 0.58
CA ALA A 94 6.46 -14.27 1.75
C ALA A 94 5.03 -14.04 2.26
N LEU A 95 4.34 -13.00 1.78
CA LEU A 95 2.92 -12.72 2.08
C LEU A 95 1.96 -13.32 1.03
N SER A 96 2.44 -14.16 0.13
CA SER A 96 1.65 -14.74 -0.96
C SER A 96 0.51 -15.66 -0.51
N SER A 97 0.55 -16.17 0.72
CA SER A 97 -0.57 -16.92 1.29
C SER A 97 -1.79 -16.06 1.60
N ASN A 98 -1.59 -14.76 1.80
CA ASN A 98 -2.64 -13.82 2.19
C ASN A 98 -3.00 -12.82 1.08
N PHE A 99 -2.05 -12.48 0.21
CA PHE A 99 -2.22 -11.44 -0.81
C PHE A 99 -1.67 -11.87 -2.16
N LYS A 100 -2.23 -11.32 -3.23
CA LYS A 100 -1.74 -11.52 -4.60
C LYS A 100 -0.73 -10.44 -5.01
N HIS A 101 -0.89 -9.23 -4.49
CA HIS A 101 -0.05 -8.08 -4.81
C HIS A 101 0.14 -7.16 -3.61
N ILE A 102 1.24 -6.41 -3.61
CA ILE A 102 1.45 -5.26 -2.73
C ILE A 102 1.50 -4.00 -3.59
N ILE A 103 0.77 -2.95 -3.19
CA ILE A 103 0.85 -1.63 -3.81
C ILE A 103 1.54 -0.69 -2.83
N HIS A 104 2.68 -0.15 -3.24
CA HIS A 104 3.46 0.84 -2.50
C HIS A 104 2.95 2.23 -2.92
N VAL A 105 2.28 2.94 -2.03
CA VAL A 105 1.68 4.24 -2.31
C VAL A 105 2.51 5.34 -1.66
N VAL A 106 2.92 6.33 -2.44
CA VAL A 106 3.69 7.47 -1.97
C VAL A 106 2.77 8.69 -1.89
N GLY A 107 2.32 9.00 -0.68
CA GLY A 107 1.54 10.21 -0.41
C GLY A 107 2.43 11.40 -0.05
N PRO A 108 1.84 12.61 0.07
CA PRO A 108 2.56 13.79 0.52
C PRO A 108 3.03 13.64 1.97
N ASP A 109 4.23 14.13 2.27
CA ASP A 109 4.74 14.18 3.64
C ASP A 109 4.13 15.40 4.35
N CYS A 110 3.18 15.14 5.25
CA CYS A 110 2.43 16.16 5.98
C CYS A 110 2.99 16.46 7.38
N ARG A 111 4.18 15.96 7.71
CA ARG A 111 4.82 16.17 9.02
C ARG A 111 5.39 17.58 9.19
N ARG A 112 5.71 18.26 8.09
CA ARG A 112 6.26 19.61 8.13
C ARG A 112 5.14 20.64 8.29
N PRO A 113 5.37 21.75 9.06
CA PRO A 113 4.43 22.86 9.12
C PRO A 113 4.26 23.52 7.73
N ASN A 114 3.12 24.18 7.52
CA ASN A 114 2.77 24.88 6.28
C ASN A 114 2.60 23.97 5.04
N GLN A 115 2.20 22.70 5.23
CA GLN A 115 1.92 21.74 4.15
C GLN A 115 0.43 21.54 3.88
N ASP A 116 -0.44 22.39 4.38
CA ASP A 116 -1.90 22.22 4.26
C ASP A 116 -2.38 22.30 2.81
N GLU A 117 -1.80 23.20 2.00
CA GLU A 117 -2.13 23.32 0.58
C GLU A 117 -1.68 22.08 -0.20
N ALA A 118 -0.43 21.62 0.01
CA ALA A 118 0.07 20.39 -0.58
C ALA A 118 -0.79 19.18 -0.19
N ARG A 119 -1.23 19.13 1.06
CA ARG A 119 -2.11 18.07 1.56
C ARG A 119 -3.47 18.08 0.86
N ARG A 120 -4.07 19.23 0.66
CA ARG A 120 -5.37 19.39 0.00
C ARG A 120 -5.34 19.02 -1.48
N GLU A 121 -4.24 19.26 -2.16
CA GLU A 121 -4.08 18.97 -3.60
C GLU A 121 -3.53 17.56 -3.85
N LEU A 122 -2.46 17.20 -3.14
CA LEU A 122 -1.71 15.97 -3.45
C LEU A 122 -2.34 14.72 -2.86
N LEU A 123 -3.03 14.81 -1.72
CA LEU A 123 -3.62 13.63 -1.10
C LEU A 123 -4.80 13.07 -1.94
N PRO A 124 -5.77 13.89 -2.41
CA PRO A 124 -6.77 13.39 -3.35
C PRO A 124 -6.17 12.80 -4.62
N GLN A 125 -5.15 13.42 -5.18
CA GLN A 125 -4.46 12.94 -6.37
C GLN A 125 -3.79 11.58 -6.12
N THR A 126 -3.24 11.37 -4.93
CA THR A 126 -2.66 10.08 -4.51
C THR A 126 -3.73 8.98 -4.53
N TYR A 127 -4.91 9.25 -3.99
CA TYR A 127 -6.02 8.31 -4.00
C TYR A 127 -6.57 8.07 -5.41
N ASP A 128 -6.70 9.09 -6.23
CA ASP A 128 -7.16 8.96 -7.62
C ASP A 128 -6.22 8.03 -8.40
N ASN A 129 -4.92 8.23 -8.29
CA ASN A 129 -3.91 7.37 -8.93
C ASN A 129 -3.96 5.93 -8.40
N LEU A 130 -4.20 5.74 -7.10
CA LEU A 130 -4.36 4.41 -6.52
C LEU A 130 -5.59 3.70 -7.09
N PHE A 131 -6.73 4.38 -7.18
CA PHE A 131 -7.95 3.81 -7.73
C PHE A 131 -7.81 3.49 -9.22
N GLU A 132 -7.08 4.29 -10.00
CA GLU A 132 -6.74 3.97 -11.39
C GLU A 132 -5.93 2.67 -11.48
N THR A 133 -4.91 2.52 -10.65
CA THR A 133 -4.10 1.30 -10.59
C THR A 133 -4.96 0.09 -10.25
N LEU A 134 -5.83 0.19 -9.25
CA LEU A 134 -6.74 -0.88 -8.87
C LEU A 134 -7.74 -1.23 -9.97
N ALA A 135 -8.25 -0.24 -10.70
CA ALA A 135 -9.18 -0.44 -11.80
C ALA A 135 -8.53 -1.16 -13.00
N GLU A 136 -7.24 -0.98 -13.24
CA GLU A 136 -6.48 -1.66 -14.28
C GLU A 136 -6.14 -3.11 -13.91
N MET A 137 -6.13 -3.43 -12.61
CA MET A 137 -5.86 -4.78 -12.14
C MET A 137 -7.09 -5.68 -12.32
N LYS A 138 -6.86 -6.89 -12.85
CA LYS A 138 -7.91 -7.90 -12.98
C LYS A 138 -8.04 -8.70 -11.69
N ASP A 139 -9.26 -9.16 -11.40
CA ASP A 139 -9.55 -10.06 -10.28
C ASP A 139 -9.23 -9.49 -8.89
N VAL A 140 -9.38 -8.18 -8.71
CA VAL A 140 -9.27 -7.52 -7.42
C VAL A 140 -10.66 -7.22 -6.88
N SER A 141 -11.01 -7.83 -5.74
CA SER A 141 -12.27 -7.61 -5.05
C SER A 141 -12.08 -7.13 -3.62
N THR A 142 -10.96 -7.47 -2.98
CA THR A 142 -10.67 -7.12 -1.59
C THR A 142 -9.30 -6.45 -1.48
N VAL A 143 -9.30 -5.25 -0.90
CA VAL A 143 -8.10 -4.45 -0.68
C VAL A 143 -7.96 -4.20 0.82
N ILE A 144 -6.78 -4.45 1.35
CA ILE A 144 -6.40 -4.21 2.75
C ILE A 144 -5.40 -3.05 2.80
N SER A 145 -5.67 -2.12 3.69
CA SER A 145 -4.80 -0.95 3.86
C SER A 145 -4.60 -0.61 5.33
#